data_42ba698a6beb1c479a4c796ac9d808fe
#
_entry.id   42ba698a6beb1c479a4c796ac9d808fe
#
_cell.length_a   1.000
_cell.length_b   1.000
_cell.length_c   1.000
_cell.angle_alpha   90.00
_cell.angle_beta   90.00
_cell.angle_gamma   90.00
#
_symmetry.space_group_name_H-M   'P 1'
#
loop_
_entity.id
_entity.type
_entity.pdbx_description
1 polymer ?
#
loop_
_entity_poly.entity_id
_entity_poly.type
_entity_poly.pdbx_seq_one_letter_code
_entity_poly.pdbx_strand_id
1 'polypeptide(L)'
;MITLIVPTRNRAHTLRLVAPSYFAQDGVSELIFVSDAGDDDTPAVIAEIARQYPQKFSRILRNETRLGASQSRNVGIAASTNDIILFCDDDEYLETGYARILLQKLHALDAGAISGRRIYMQPGESKPQALQRFGSGMRATKPFRPLICEYVNGAKFTGDIAIPITNAIILTKKELLLKFPFDDRYARGNGYREETDFQMNLFVNGFDIYVTNECHSFHLPLSQVRTGGQRTRPLKRLYWSIHYTRYFFGKYYERYAKRLGLRSPRWLALVAFSIFAVYRETLRPSLHAIAMWVVARRRASTEHLSAT
;
A
#
# COMPACT_ATOMS: atom_id res chain seq x y z
N MET A 1 -3.57 -11.35 19.73
CA MET A 1 -4.65 -10.45 19.31
C MET A 1 -4.07 -9.31 18.51
N ILE A 2 -4.80 -8.80 17.50
CA ILE A 2 -4.34 -7.79 16.55
C ILE A 2 -5.24 -6.57 16.62
N THR A 3 -4.67 -5.35 16.64
CA THR A 3 -5.37 -4.12 16.33
C THR A 3 -5.20 -3.80 14.85
N LEU A 4 -6.30 -3.62 14.12
CA LEU A 4 -6.30 -3.17 12.73
C LEU A 4 -6.52 -1.65 12.70
N ILE A 5 -5.61 -0.90 12.05
CA ILE A 5 -5.65 0.57 11.97
C ILE A 5 -5.86 1.01 10.52
N VAL A 6 -6.86 1.88 10.31
CA VAL A 6 -7.21 2.44 9.00
C VAL A 6 -7.20 3.97 9.07
N PRO A 7 -6.19 4.66 8.53
CA PRO A 7 -6.29 6.08 8.30
C PRO A 7 -7.26 6.34 7.15
N THR A 8 -8.18 7.29 7.30
CA THR A 8 -9.20 7.54 6.28
C THR A 8 -9.58 9.02 6.23
N ARG A 9 -10.05 9.47 5.07
CA ARG A 9 -10.61 10.82 4.91
C ARG A 9 -11.60 10.86 3.76
N ASN A 10 -12.88 11.11 4.08
CA ASN A 10 -13.96 11.21 3.08
C ASN A 10 -14.07 9.97 2.19
N ARG A 11 -14.15 8.80 2.85
CA ARG A 11 -14.10 7.48 2.21
C ARG A 11 -15.27 6.57 2.58
N ALA A 12 -16.39 7.15 3.03
CA ALA A 12 -17.60 6.38 3.34
C ALA A 12 -17.96 5.40 2.20
N HIS A 13 -17.83 5.84 0.94
CA HIS A 13 -18.16 5.04 -0.24
C HIS A 13 -17.24 3.83 -0.47
N THR A 14 -15.95 3.91 -0.17
CA THR A 14 -15.02 2.78 -0.29
C THR A 14 -15.06 1.90 0.95
N LEU A 15 -15.12 2.49 2.14
CA LEU A 15 -15.20 1.74 3.40
C LEU A 15 -16.46 0.87 3.48
N ARG A 16 -17.59 1.31 2.93
CA ARG A 16 -18.81 0.47 2.80
C ARG A 16 -18.55 -0.82 2.05
N LEU A 17 -17.63 -0.80 1.09
CA LEU A 17 -17.24 -1.98 0.30
C LEU A 17 -16.20 -2.84 1.01
N VAL A 18 -15.13 -2.21 1.53
CA VAL A 18 -13.94 -2.96 1.98
C VAL A 18 -13.94 -3.30 3.47
N ALA A 19 -14.51 -2.44 4.34
CA ALA A 19 -14.43 -2.61 5.77
C ALA A 19 -15.08 -3.91 6.30
N PRO A 20 -16.14 -4.48 5.70
CA PRO A 20 -16.63 -5.81 6.11
C PRO A 20 -15.53 -6.87 6.08
N SER A 21 -14.57 -6.80 5.15
CA SER A 21 -13.44 -7.73 5.10
C SER A 21 -12.44 -7.56 6.26
N TYR A 22 -12.40 -6.39 6.90
CA TYR A 22 -11.56 -6.12 8.08
C TYR A 22 -12.19 -6.69 9.35
N PHE A 23 -13.50 -6.46 9.52
CA PHE A 23 -14.27 -7.02 10.63
C PHE A 23 -14.31 -8.55 10.59
N ALA A 24 -14.27 -9.16 9.40
CA ALA A 24 -14.27 -10.61 9.21
C ALA A 24 -12.91 -11.28 9.48
N GLN A 25 -11.83 -10.53 9.77
CA GLN A 25 -10.51 -11.13 10.00
C GLN A 25 -10.44 -11.87 11.33
N ASP A 26 -10.02 -13.15 11.28
CA ASP A 26 -9.67 -13.90 12.47
C ASP A 26 -8.41 -13.33 13.13
N GLY A 27 -8.40 -13.32 14.47
CA GLY A 27 -7.27 -12.79 15.25
C GLY A 27 -7.27 -11.27 15.43
N VAL A 28 -8.05 -10.52 14.64
CA VAL A 28 -8.31 -9.09 14.86
C VAL A 28 -9.38 -8.95 15.92
N SER A 29 -9.06 -8.30 17.04
CA SER A 29 -10.00 -8.03 18.14
C SER A 29 -10.39 -6.56 18.23
N GLU A 30 -9.55 -5.66 17.72
CA GLU A 30 -9.75 -4.22 17.77
C GLU A 30 -9.57 -3.60 16.38
N LEU A 31 -10.50 -2.71 15.99
CA LEU A 31 -10.42 -1.93 14.76
C LEU A 31 -10.44 -0.44 15.10
N ILE A 32 -9.44 0.31 14.64
CA ILE A 32 -9.33 1.76 14.86
C ILE A 32 -9.34 2.45 13.50
N PHE A 33 -10.39 3.19 13.24
CA PHE A 33 -10.47 4.08 12.07
C PHE A 33 -10.09 5.49 12.51
N VAL A 34 -9.12 6.11 11.84
CA VAL A 34 -8.68 7.47 12.15
C VAL A 34 -9.11 8.39 11.02
N SER A 35 -10.19 9.15 11.26
CA SER A 35 -10.73 10.14 10.32
C SER A 35 -9.89 11.42 10.36
N ASP A 36 -9.16 11.70 9.28
CA ASP A 36 -8.24 12.83 9.15
C ASP A 36 -9.00 14.12 8.73
N ALA A 37 -9.72 14.72 9.66
CA ALA A 37 -10.58 15.89 9.43
C ALA A 37 -11.59 15.67 8.28
N GLY A 38 -12.17 14.45 8.22
CA GLY A 38 -13.22 14.12 7.25
C GLY A 38 -14.58 14.70 7.68
N ASP A 39 -15.45 14.99 6.70
CA ASP A 39 -16.77 15.59 6.89
C ASP A 39 -17.89 14.79 6.20
N ASP A 40 -17.59 13.58 5.72
CA ASP A 40 -18.57 12.66 5.11
C ASP A 40 -19.16 11.66 6.13
N ASP A 41 -20.02 10.77 5.64
CA ASP A 41 -20.73 9.76 6.44
C ASP A 41 -19.84 8.58 6.91
N THR A 42 -18.51 8.68 6.83
CA THR A 42 -17.58 7.62 7.27
C THR A 42 -17.91 7.09 8.66
N PRO A 43 -18.19 7.93 9.69
CA PRO A 43 -18.54 7.42 11.03
C PRO A 43 -19.82 6.59 11.05
N ALA A 44 -20.85 7.01 10.32
CA ALA A 44 -22.13 6.31 10.25
C ALA A 44 -21.96 4.93 9.54
N VAL A 45 -21.19 4.90 8.46
CA VAL A 45 -20.89 3.66 7.72
C VAL A 45 -20.16 2.66 8.60
N ILE A 46 -19.13 3.07 9.33
CA ILE A 46 -18.40 2.17 10.22
C ILE A 46 -19.28 1.66 11.36
N ALA A 47 -20.11 2.54 11.97
CA ALA A 47 -21.06 2.13 13.01
C ALA A 47 -22.11 1.13 12.50
N GLU A 48 -22.58 1.27 11.26
CA GLU A 48 -23.49 0.33 10.62
C GLU A 48 -22.85 -1.05 10.44
N ILE A 49 -21.61 -1.09 9.94
CA ILE A 49 -20.87 -2.34 9.75
C ILE A 49 -20.56 -2.99 11.11
N ALA A 50 -20.09 -2.23 12.08
CA ALA A 50 -19.73 -2.72 13.42
C ALA A 50 -20.87 -3.45 14.12
N ARG A 51 -22.13 -3.02 13.92
CA ARG A 51 -23.32 -3.70 14.47
C ARG A 51 -23.48 -5.13 13.98
N GLN A 52 -22.92 -5.49 12.83
CA GLN A 52 -22.93 -6.85 12.28
C GLN A 52 -21.86 -7.75 12.90
N TYR A 53 -20.91 -7.16 13.65
CA TYR A 53 -19.76 -7.84 14.26
C TYR A 53 -19.62 -7.48 15.74
N PRO A 54 -20.63 -7.81 16.60
CA PRO A 54 -20.65 -7.37 18.00
C PRO A 54 -19.49 -7.90 18.85
N GLN A 55 -18.82 -8.95 18.39
CA GLN A 55 -17.63 -9.53 19.03
C GLN A 55 -16.33 -8.73 18.76
N LYS A 56 -16.36 -7.74 17.87
CA LYS A 56 -15.20 -6.90 17.54
C LYS A 56 -15.33 -5.54 18.21
N PHE A 57 -14.27 -5.12 18.89
CA PHE A 57 -14.21 -3.76 19.43
C PHE A 57 -13.78 -2.81 18.30
N SER A 58 -14.61 -1.82 18.01
CA SER A 58 -14.29 -0.84 16.99
C SER A 58 -14.51 0.58 17.49
N ARG A 59 -13.65 1.49 17.07
CA ARG A 59 -13.78 2.92 17.38
C ARG A 59 -13.27 3.79 16.23
N ILE A 60 -13.81 5.00 16.19
CA ILE A 60 -13.40 6.03 15.25
C ILE A 60 -12.78 7.17 16.05
N LEU A 61 -11.53 7.46 15.71
CA LEU A 61 -10.83 8.66 16.19
C LEU A 61 -10.94 9.74 15.12
N ARG A 62 -11.08 10.98 15.53
CA ARG A 62 -11.15 12.11 14.61
C ARG A 62 -10.02 13.09 14.89
N ASN A 63 -9.23 13.40 13.88
CA ASN A 63 -8.31 14.52 13.91
C ASN A 63 -9.11 15.81 13.68
N GLU A 64 -8.90 16.83 14.49
CA GLU A 64 -9.57 18.13 14.33
C GLU A 64 -9.11 18.86 13.07
N THR A 65 -7.84 18.71 12.73
CA THR A 65 -7.22 19.26 11.52
C THR A 65 -6.61 18.16 10.67
N ARG A 66 -6.36 18.44 9.39
CA ARG A 66 -5.72 17.50 8.49
C ARG A 66 -4.26 17.29 8.84
N LEU A 67 -3.94 16.10 9.33
CA LEU A 67 -2.58 15.68 9.74
C LEU A 67 -1.86 14.81 8.71
N GLY A 68 -2.61 14.21 7.76
CA GLY A 68 -2.09 13.23 6.81
C GLY A 68 -2.04 11.81 7.35
N ALA A 69 -1.78 10.85 6.47
CA ALA A 69 -1.88 9.42 6.82
C ALA A 69 -0.81 8.98 7.82
N SER A 70 0.44 9.50 7.75
CA SER A 70 1.50 9.22 8.73
C SER A 70 1.07 9.51 10.16
N GLN A 71 0.58 10.73 10.41
CA GLN A 71 0.15 11.13 11.75
C GLN A 71 -1.13 10.41 12.17
N SER A 72 -2.06 10.18 11.26
CA SER A 72 -3.25 9.38 11.54
C SER A 72 -2.90 7.95 11.97
N ARG A 73 -1.87 7.34 11.36
CA ARG A 73 -1.35 6.06 11.83
C ARG A 73 -0.75 6.17 13.23
N ASN A 74 0.05 7.20 13.51
CA ASN A 74 0.60 7.42 14.85
C ASN A 74 -0.50 7.62 15.92
N VAL A 75 -1.57 8.34 15.61
CA VAL A 75 -2.75 8.47 16.49
C VAL A 75 -3.39 7.12 16.75
N GLY A 76 -3.58 6.30 15.71
CA GLY A 76 -4.12 4.94 15.85
C GLY A 76 -3.21 4.02 16.68
N ILE A 77 -1.89 4.09 16.49
CA ILE A 77 -0.91 3.32 17.28
C ILE A 77 -0.98 3.68 18.76
N ALA A 78 -1.01 4.98 19.08
CA ALA A 78 -1.09 5.45 20.47
C ALA A 78 -2.37 4.97 21.15
N ALA A 79 -3.48 4.90 20.41
CA ALA A 79 -4.77 4.47 20.90
C ALA A 79 -4.95 2.95 20.97
N SER A 80 -4.13 2.16 20.28
CA SER A 80 -4.27 0.69 20.18
C SER A 80 -3.99 0.00 21.52
N THR A 81 -4.68 -1.13 21.77
CA THR A 81 -4.54 -1.90 23.00
C THR A 81 -3.73 -3.18 22.83
N ASN A 82 -3.60 -3.70 21.61
CA ASN A 82 -2.85 -4.93 21.34
C ASN A 82 -1.39 -4.66 20.94
N ASP A 83 -0.53 -5.67 21.15
CA ASP A 83 0.91 -5.60 20.84
C ASP A 83 1.22 -5.82 19.34
N ILE A 84 0.25 -6.29 18.57
CA ILE A 84 0.39 -6.52 17.13
C ILE A 84 -0.56 -5.60 16.38
N ILE A 85 0.00 -4.89 15.41
CA ILE A 85 -0.71 -3.89 14.60
C ILE A 85 -0.72 -4.33 13.13
N LEU A 86 -1.90 -4.32 12.52
CA LEU A 86 -2.10 -4.46 11.09
C LEU A 86 -2.58 -3.11 10.52
N PHE A 87 -1.83 -2.53 9.60
CA PHE A 87 -2.30 -1.37 8.85
C PHE A 87 -3.08 -1.80 7.62
N CYS A 88 -4.18 -1.08 7.34
CA CYS A 88 -4.94 -1.20 6.11
C CYS A 88 -5.23 0.18 5.53
N ASP A 89 -5.40 0.25 4.21
CA ASP A 89 -5.88 1.42 3.50
C ASP A 89 -7.43 1.39 3.42
N ASP A 90 -8.07 2.52 3.17
CA ASP A 90 -9.52 2.66 3.13
C ASP A 90 -10.17 2.28 1.77
N ASP A 91 -9.38 1.67 0.89
CA ASP A 91 -9.77 1.25 -0.47
C ASP A 91 -9.25 -0.15 -0.87
N GLU A 92 -9.06 -1.02 0.11
CA GLU A 92 -8.46 -2.34 -0.11
C GLU A 92 -9.21 -3.45 0.65
N TYR A 93 -9.59 -4.53 -0.03
CA TYR A 93 -10.12 -5.73 0.63
C TYR A 93 -8.99 -6.58 1.18
N LEU A 94 -9.24 -7.25 2.30
CA LEU A 94 -8.41 -8.37 2.78
C LEU A 94 -9.04 -9.70 2.39
N GLU A 95 -8.19 -10.64 1.97
CA GLU A 95 -8.57 -12.04 1.82
C GLU A 95 -8.90 -12.68 3.17
N THR A 96 -9.79 -13.66 3.18
CA THR A 96 -10.12 -14.41 4.40
C THR A 96 -8.86 -15.04 5.00
N GLY A 97 -8.64 -14.86 6.29
CA GLY A 97 -7.48 -15.39 7.00
C GLY A 97 -6.19 -14.58 6.80
N TYR A 98 -6.23 -13.45 6.10
CA TYR A 98 -5.05 -12.59 5.85
C TYR A 98 -4.29 -12.27 7.14
N ALA A 99 -4.99 -11.72 8.14
CA ALA A 99 -4.37 -11.32 9.41
C ALA A 99 -3.77 -12.53 10.17
N ARG A 100 -4.46 -13.68 10.18
CA ARG A 100 -3.98 -14.90 10.83
C ARG A 100 -2.72 -15.45 10.15
N ILE A 101 -2.69 -15.51 8.83
CA ILE A 101 -1.51 -15.97 8.06
C ILE A 101 -0.32 -15.07 8.34
N LEU A 102 -0.50 -13.74 8.30
CA LEU A 102 0.59 -12.81 8.59
C LEU A 102 1.10 -12.94 10.03
N LEU A 103 0.21 -13.13 11.02
CA LEU A 103 0.61 -13.31 12.41
C LEU A 103 1.46 -14.57 12.60
N GLN A 104 1.05 -15.69 12.01
CA GLN A 104 1.81 -16.95 12.06
C GLN A 104 3.21 -16.76 11.45
N LYS A 105 3.30 -16.09 10.30
CA LYS A 105 4.57 -15.85 9.62
C LYS A 105 5.44 -14.80 10.31
N LEU A 106 4.84 -13.77 10.91
CA LEU A 106 5.59 -12.78 11.72
C LEU A 106 6.41 -13.48 12.81
N HIS A 107 5.80 -14.45 13.49
CA HIS A 107 6.47 -15.22 14.53
C HIS A 107 7.43 -16.28 13.95
N ALA A 108 7.02 -17.05 12.95
CA ALA A 108 7.84 -18.12 12.38
C ALA A 108 9.13 -17.62 11.72
N LEU A 109 9.11 -16.41 11.16
CA LEU A 109 10.25 -15.79 10.47
C LEU A 109 11.01 -14.80 11.37
N ASP A 110 10.58 -14.62 12.62
CA ASP A 110 11.05 -13.52 13.51
C ASP A 110 11.12 -12.17 12.77
N ALA A 111 10.08 -11.89 11.99
CA ALA A 111 10.04 -10.71 11.12
C ALA A 111 9.83 -9.43 11.94
N GLY A 112 10.49 -8.34 11.56
CA GLY A 112 10.18 -7.00 12.05
C GLY A 112 8.84 -6.50 11.49
N ALA A 113 8.53 -6.85 10.25
CA ALA A 113 7.25 -6.56 9.61
C ALA A 113 6.99 -7.52 8.46
N ILE A 114 5.72 -7.76 8.13
CA ILE A 114 5.32 -8.64 7.04
C ILE A 114 4.05 -8.15 6.36
N SER A 115 3.95 -8.34 5.04
CA SER A 115 2.74 -8.11 4.25
C SER A 115 2.38 -9.30 3.38
N GLY A 116 1.10 -9.41 3.00
CA GLY A 116 0.68 -10.25 1.90
C GLY A 116 0.93 -9.57 0.55
N ARG A 117 0.67 -10.29 -0.52
CA ARG A 117 0.76 -9.76 -1.88
C ARG A 117 -0.42 -8.84 -2.19
N ARG A 118 -0.13 -7.63 -2.66
CA ARG A 118 -1.15 -6.64 -3.05
C ARG A 118 -1.56 -6.82 -4.50
N ILE A 119 -2.85 -6.94 -4.76
CA ILE A 119 -3.47 -7.15 -6.07
C ILE A 119 -4.27 -5.90 -6.46
N TYR A 120 -3.99 -5.29 -7.61
CA TYR A 120 -4.77 -4.18 -8.14
C TYR A 120 -5.89 -4.69 -9.03
N MET A 121 -7.15 -4.44 -8.67
CA MET A 121 -8.32 -4.84 -9.44
C MET A 121 -8.56 -3.89 -10.62
N GLN A 122 -9.12 -4.41 -11.69
CA GLN A 122 -9.67 -3.63 -12.82
C GLN A 122 -11.19 -3.40 -12.65
N PRO A 123 -11.77 -2.37 -13.31
CA PRO A 123 -13.20 -2.17 -13.29
C PRO A 123 -13.98 -3.41 -13.75
N GLY A 124 -14.97 -3.81 -12.95
CA GLY A 124 -15.81 -4.99 -13.25
C GLY A 124 -15.17 -6.36 -12.95
N GLU A 125 -13.95 -6.38 -12.44
CA GLU A 125 -13.21 -7.61 -12.14
C GLU A 125 -13.56 -8.16 -10.76
N SER A 126 -13.77 -9.45 -10.65
CA SER A 126 -13.87 -10.16 -9.36
C SER A 126 -12.50 -10.42 -8.75
N LYS A 127 -12.44 -10.67 -7.43
CA LYS A 127 -11.17 -10.98 -6.72
C LYS A 127 -10.44 -12.18 -7.33
N PRO A 128 -11.10 -13.33 -7.65
CA PRO A 128 -10.44 -14.46 -8.31
C PRO A 128 -9.88 -14.11 -9.69
N GLN A 129 -10.62 -13.34 -10.50
CA GLN A 129 -10.13 -12.89 -11.80
C GLN A 129 -8.93 -11.96 -11.67
N ALA A 130 -8.95 -11.04 -10.69
CA ALA A 130 -7.83 -10.16 -10.40
C ALA A 130 -6.58 -10.96 -10.00
N LEU A 131 -6.73 -11.95 -9.12
CA LEU A 131 -5.63 -12.82 -8.69
C LEU A 131 -5.05 -13.61 -9.86
N GLN A 132 -5.89 -14.18 -10.72
CA GLN A 132 -5.45 -14.94 -11.90
C GLN A 132 -4.69 -14.05 -12.89
N ARG A 133 -5.17 -12.83 -13.14
CA ARG A 133 -4.58 -11.88 -14.08
C ARG A 133 -3.31 -11.25 -13.53
N PHE A 134 -3.28 -10.89 -12.24
CA PHE A 134 -2.23 -10.06 -11.67
C PHE A 134 -0.88 -10.76 -11.67
N GLY A 135 0.08 -10.13 -12.32
CA GLY A 135 1.41 -10.73 -12.57
C GLY A 135 1.46 -11.74 -13.72
N SER A 136 0.35 -11.93 -14.48
CA SER A 136 0.38 -12.73 -15.72
C SER A 136 1.35 -12.08 -16.72
N GLY A 137 2.16 -12.90 -17.39
CA GLY A 137 3.19 -12.41 -18.31
C GLY A 137 4.46 -11.89 -17.64
N MET A 138 4.48 -11.63 -16.34
CA MET A 138 5.72 -11.30 -15.63
C MET A 138 6.58 -12.54 -15.39
N ARG A 139 7.90 -12.39 -15.55
CA ARG A 139 8.84 -13.41 -15.12
C ARG A 139 8.89 -13.51 -13.60
N ALA A 140 9.15 -14.69 -13.06
CA ALA A 140 9.43 -14.87 -11.64
C ALA A 140 10.68 -14.05 -11.28
N THR A 141 10.50 -13.00 -10.47
CA THR A 141 11.57 -12.09 -10.05
C THR A 141 11.37 -11.71 -8.60
N LYS A 142 12.44 -11.27 -7.95
CA LYS A 142 12.29 -10.63 -6.63
C LYS A 142 11.38 -9.40 -6.79
N PRO A 143 10.37 -9.21 -5.92
CA PRO A 143 9.45 -8.08 -6.02
C PRO A 143 10.10 -6.76 -5.56
N PHE A 144 11.37 -6.56 -5.87
CA PHE A 144 12.14 -5.42 -5.40
C PHE A 144 13.25 -5.00 -6.38
N ARG A 145 13.42 -3.69 -6.58
CA ARG A 145 14.46 -3.07 -7.40
C ARG A 145 15.49 -2.37 -6.51
N PRO A 146 16.65 -2.97 -6.24
CA PRO A 146 17.59 -2.47 -5.23
C PRO A 146 18.12 -1.06 -5.52
N LEU A 147 18.54 -0.76 -6.75
CA LEU A 147 19.16 0.53 -7.08
C LEU A 147 18.25 1.74 -6.77
N ILE A 148 16.96 1.62 -7.08
CA ILE A 148 15.98 2.70 -6.90
C ILE A 148 15.12 2.53 -5.66
N CYS A 149 15.37 1.46 -4.87
CA CYS A 149 14.63 1.10 -3.68
C CYS A 149 13.11 1.12 -3.93
N GLU A 150 12.63 0.29 -4.86
CA GLU A 150 11.23 0.27 -5.28
C GLU A 150 10.64 -1.13 -5.19
N TYR A 151 9.48 -1.25 -4.52
CA TYR A 151 8.69 -2.48 -4.50
C TYR A 151 8.01 -2.69 -5.86
N VAL A 152 8.05 -3.90 -6.38
CA VAL A 152 7.46 -4.26 -7.68
C VAL A 152 6.13 -4.96 -7.46
N ASN A 153 5.03 -4.19 -7.49
CA ASN A 153 3.70 -4.75 -7.49
C ASN A 153 3.51 -5.67 -8.72
N GLY A 154 2.85 -6.80 -8.51
CA GLY A 154 2.57 -7.76 -9.58
C GLY A 154 3.69 -8.72 -9.92
N ALA A 155 4.86 -8.64 -9.29
CA ALA A 155 5.92 -9.63 -9.47
C ALA A 155 5.40 -11.03 -9.10
N LYS A 156 5.79 -12.04 -9.91
CA LYS A 156 5.51 -13.45 -9.60
C LYS A 156 6.60 -13.98 -8.68
N PHE A 157 6.19 -14.48 -7.53
CA PHE A 157 7.05 -15.19 -6.59
C PHE A 157 6.24 -16.22 -5.81
N THR A 158 6.92 -17.16 -5.17
CA THR A 158 6.33 -18.19 -4.31
C THR A 158 6.91 -18.09 -2.91
N GLY A 159 6.10 -18.44 -1.90
CA GLY A 159 6.51 -18.42 -0.50
C GLY A 159 6.76 -17.02 0.05
N ASP A 160 7.76 -16.93 0.92
CA ASP A 160 8.12 -15.73 1.65
C ASP A 160 9.44 -15.18 1.15
N ILE A 161 9.49 -13.88 0.89
CA ILE A 161 10.71 -13.22 0.40
C ILE A 161 11.09 -12.07 1.33
N ALA A 162 12.35 -12.09 1.82
CA ALA A 162 12.93 -10.98 2.56
C ALA A 162 13.30 -9.83 1.60
N ILE A 163 12.75 -8.64 1.87
CA ILE A 163 12.99 -7.42 1.10
C ILE A 163 12.98 -6.20 2.02
N PRO A 164 13.69 -5.12 1.68
CA PRO A 164 13.78 -3.94 2.54
C PRO A 164 12.48 -3.19 2.76
N ILE A 165 11.57 -3.24 1.81
CA ILE A 165 10.25 -2.59 1.84
C ILE A 165 9.23 -3.41 1.06
N THR A 166 7.98 -3.32 1.44
CA THR A 166 6.84 -3.96 0.78
C THR A 166 5.69 -2.96 0.58
N ASN A 167 4.44 -3.39 0.51
CA ASN A 167 3.27 -2.53 0.36
C ASN A 167 2.79 -1.94 1.71
N ALA A 168 1.70 -1.14 1.70
CA ALA A 168 1.17 -0.44 2.86
C ALA A 168 0.36 -1.33 3.83
N ILE A 169 -0.10 -2.51 3.37
CA ILE A 169 -0.90 -3.43 4.19
C ILE A 169 0.06 -4.35 4.94
N ILE A 170 0.51 -3.88 6.09
CA ILE A 170 1.63 -4.47 6.81
C ILE A 170 1.29 -4.79 8.26
N LEU A 171 1.70 -5.97 8.72
CA LEU A 171 1.64 -6.42 10.10
C LEU A 171 3.00 -6.25 10.76
N THR A 172 3.02 -5.70 11.99
CA THR A 172 4.24 -5.48 12.77
C THR A 172 3.94 -5.42 14.27
N LYS A 173 4.99 -5.42 15.09
CA LYS A 173 4.88 -5.28 16.55
C LYS A 173 4.72 -3.81 16.95
N LYS A 174 3.83 -3.51 17.90
CA LYS A 174 3.60 -2.14 18.42
C LYS A 174 4.87 -1.52 19.01
N GLU A 175 5.69 -2.30 19.71
CA GLU A 175 6.96 -1.84 20.26
C GLU A 175 7.90 -1.25 19.20
N LEU A 176 7.93 -1.82 17.99
CA LEU A 176 8.72 -1.31 16.88
C LEU A 176 8.14 0.00 16.33
N LEU A 177 6.82 0.14 16.31
CA LEU A 177 6.15 1.38 15.90
C LEU A 177 6.39 2.52 16.90
N LEU A 178 6.44 2.22 18.19
CA LEU A 178 6.78 3.21 19.23
C LEU A 178 8.25 3.62 19.17
N LYS A 179 9.14 2.69 18.83
CA LYS A 179 10.57 2.97 18.66
C LYS A 179 10.89 3.69 17.35
N PHE A 180 10.15 3.41 16.29
CA PHE A 180 10.34 3.92 14.94
C PHE A 180 9.01 4.47 14.41
N PRO A 181 8.50 5.62 14.91
CA PRO A 181 7.21 6.16 14.49
C PRO A 181 7.20 6.59 13.01
N PHE A 182 6.01 6.70 12.44
CA PHE A 182 5.85 7.28 11.11
C PHE A 182 6.29 8.75 11.09
N ASP A 183 7.05 9.13 10.08
CA ASP A 183 7.61 10.48 9.93
C ASP A 183 6.52 11.44 9.40
N ASP A 184 6.30 12.55 10.11
CA ASP A 184 5.30 13.56 9.80
C ASP A 184 5.61 14.40 8.56
N ARG A 185 6.86 14.41 8.11
CA ARG A 185 7.27 15.13 6.89
C ARG A 185 6.57 14.65 5.64
N TYR A 186 6.06 13.41 5.64
CA TYR A 186 5.29 12.86 4.53
C TYR A 186 3.80 13.29 4.54
N ALA A 187 3.35 14.09 5.47
CA ALA A 187 1.96 14.55 5.59
C ALA A 187 1.48 15.41 4.41
N ARG A 188 2.40 16.00 3.64
CA ARG A 188 2.07 16.89 2.51
C ARG A 188 2.07 16.14 1.17
N GLY A 189 1.41 16.73 0.19
CA GLY A 189 1.40 16.22 -1.19
C GLY A 189 0.66 14.90 -1.33
N ASN A 190 1.34 13.89 -1.87
CA ASN A 190 0.77 12.55 -2.09
C ASN A 190 1.24 11.50 -1.07
N GLY A 191 1.99 11.89 -0.05
CA GLY A 191 2.51 10.97 0.96
C GLY A 191 3.48 9.90 0.42
N TYR A 192 4.07 10.11 -0.75
CA TYR A 192 4.96 9.10 -1.35
C TYR A 192 6.12 8.74 -0.41
N ARG A 193 6.39 7.46 -0.22
CA ARG A 193 7.39 6.90 0.72
C ARG A 193 6.97 6.89 2.21
N GLU A 194 5.80 7.28 2.56
CA GLU A 194 5.35 7.32 3.95
C GLU A 194 5.48 5.95 4.64
N GLU A 195 4.86 4.93 4.08
CA GLU A 195 4.89 3.56 4.61
C GLU A 195 6.27 2.91 4.43
N THR A 196 6.95 3.26 3.34
CA THR A 196 8.28 2.74 3.06
C THR A 196 9.35 3.37 3.95
N ASP A 197 9.15 4.58 4.47
CA ASP A 197 10.05 5.22 5.44
C ASP A 197 10.11 4.43 6.75
N PHE A 198 8.96 4.08 7.32
CA PHE A 198 8.87 3.24 8.50
C PHE A 198 9.56 1.87 8.28
N GLN A 199 9.22 1.19 7.17
CA GLN A 199 9.82 -0.10 6.83
C GLN A 199 11.32 -0.01 6.66
N MET A 200 11.80 1.00 5.94
CA MET A 200 13.24 1.22 5.77
C MET A 200 13.95 1.51 7.08
N ASN A 201 13.29 2.23 8.00
CA ASN A 201 13.85 2.48 9.32
C ASN A 201 14.02 1.17 10.11
N LEU A 202 13.06 0.25 10.05
CA LEU A 202 13.23 -1.10 10.58
C LEU A 202 14.39 -1.83 9.90
N PHE A 203 14.39 -1.86 8.57
CA PHE A 203 15.39 -2.58 7.80
C PHE A 203 16.82 -2.13 8.14
N VAL A 204 17.12 -0.83 8.10
CA VAL A 204 18.49 -0.34 8.39
C VAL A 204 18.91 -0.49 9.85
N ASN A 205 17.98 -0.77 10.76
CA ASN A 205 18.24 -1.07 12.16
C ASN A 205 18.26 -2.57 12.50
N GLY A 206 18.34 -3.44 11.47
CA GLY A 206 18.60 -4.87 11.65
C GLY A 206 17.38 -5.77 11.58
N PHE A 207 16.16 -5.23 11.48
CA PHE A 207 14.94 -6.03 11.38
C PHE A 207 14.68 -6.46 9.94
N ASP A 208 14.32 -7.72 9.74
CA ASP A 208 13.93 -8.23 8.43
C ASP A 208 12.46 -7.96 8.13
N ILE A 209 12.19 -7.65 6.88
CA ILE A 209 10.84 -7.40 6.36
C ILE A 209 10.55 -8.43 5.30
N TYR A 210 9.35 -9.00 5.34
CA TYR A 210 8.94 -10.04 4.41
C TYR A 210 7.68 -9.67 3.64
N VAL A 211 7.58 -10.21 2.43
CA VAL A 211 6.33 -10.31 1.69
C VAL A 211 6.02 -11.78 1.42
N THR A 212 4.77 -12.18 1.68
CA THR A 212 4.29 -13.54 1.41
C THR A 212 3.32 -13.59 0.24
N ASN A 213 3.33 -14.69 -0.53
CA ASN A 213 2.34 -14.98 -1.55
C ASN A 213 1.24 -15.95 -1.07
N GLU A 214 1.13 -16.20 0.22
CA GLU A 214 0.12 -17.10 0.78
C GLU A 214 -1.19 -16.40 1.16
N CYS A 215 -1.20 -15.06 1.21
CA CYS A 215 -2.41 -14.27 1.38
C CYS A 215 -2.35 -12.99 0.57
N HIS A 216 -3.53 -12.47 0.21
CA HIS A 216 -3.65 -11.36 -0.73
C HIS A 216 -4.55 -10.25 -0.19
N SER A 217 -4.20 -9.01 -0.52
CA SER A 217 -5.06 -7.86 -0.42
C SER A 217 -5.44 -7.34 -1.80
N PHE A 218 -6.66 -6.80 -1.96
CA PHE A 218 -7.22 -6.42 -3.25
C PHE A 218 -7.58 -4.94 -3.24
N HIS A 219 -6.76 -4.14 -3.90
CA HIS A 219 -6.99 -2.71 -4.05
C HIS A 219 -8.10 -2.44 -5.06
N LEU A 220 -9.08 -1.61 -4.67
CA LEU A 220 -10.19 -1.22 -5.54
C LEU A 220 -9.69 -0.55 -6.83
N PRO A 221 -10.43 -0.71 -7.94
CA PRO A 221 -10.16 0.03 -9.17
C PRO A 221 -10.19 1.54 -8.93
N LEU A 222 -9.28 2.28 -9.57
CA LEU A 222 -9.20 3.74 -9.44
C LEU A 222 -10.52 4.46 -9.76
N SER A 223 -11.38 3.88 -10.60
CA SER A 223 -12.71 4.41 -10.92
C SER A 223 -13.68 4.40 -9.73
N GLN A 224 -13.49 3.49 -8.77
CA GLN A 224 -14.33 3.39 -7.57
C GLN A 224 -13.84 4.27 -6.42
N VAL A 225 -12.62 4.76 -6.48
CA VAL A 225 -12.01 5.59 -5.44
C VAL A 225 -12.00 7.05 -5.89
N ARG A 226 -12.90 7.89 -5.36
CA ARG A 226 -13.19 9.23 -5.90
C ARG A 226 -12.17 10.31 -5.53
N THR A 227 -11.47 10.19 -4.41
CA THR A 227 -10.59 11.25 -3.86
C THR A 227 -9.29 10.69 -3.28
N GLY A 228 -8.28 11.54 -3.10
CA GLY A 228 -7.06 11.28 -2.30
C GLY A 228 -5.93 10.52 -3.02
N GLY A 229 -4.81 10.35 -2.32
CA GLY A 229 -3.65 9.56 -2.71
C GLY A 229 -3.03 9.93 -4.05
N GLN A 230 -2.93 8.97 -4.94
CA GLN A 230 -2.25 9.08 -6.24
C GLN A 230 -3.06 9.85 -7.32
N ARG A 231 -4.21 10.49 -6.98
CA ARG A 231 -5.09 11.20 -7.95
C ARG A 231 -4.68 12.64 -8.23
N THR A 232 -3.52 13.05 -7.80
CA THR A 232 -2.97 14.35 -8.17
C THR A 232 -2.52 14.35 -9.64
N ARG A 233 -2.45 15.56 -10.25
CA ARG A 233 -1.96 15.71 -11.63
C ARG A 233 -0.57 15.06 -11.80
N PRO A 234 -0.26 14.43 -12.97
CA PRO A 234 0.98 13.66 -13.15
C PRO A 234 2.26 14.43 -12.79
N LEU A 235 2.37 15.69 -13.19
CA LEU A 235 3.54 16.53 -12.86
C LEU A 235 3.66 16.77 -11.35
N LYS A 236 2.53 16.95 -10.65
CA LYS A 236 2.54 17.11 -9.20
C LYS A 236 2.94 15.80 -8.49
N ARG A 237 2.49 14.64 -9.01
CA ARG A 237 2.95 13.32 -8.51
C ARG A 237 4.44 13.15 -8.74
N LEU A 238 4.93 13.46 -9.95
CA LEU A 238 6.35 13.39 -10.27
C LEU A 238 7.19 14.23 -9.31
N TYR A 239 6.80 15.49 -9.10
CA TYR A 239 7.48 16.39 -8.16
C TYR A 239 7.58 15.77 -6.75
N TRP A 240 6.45 15.36 -6.17
CA TRP A 240 6.43 14.81 -4.82
C TRP A 240 7.16 13.46 -4.72
N SER A 241 7.09 12.62 -5.74
CA SER A 241 7.82 11.34 -5.76
C SER A 241 9.34 11.57 -5.72
N ILE A 242 9.87 12.53 -6.50
CA ILE A 242 11.30 12.87 -6.50
C ILE A 242 11.68 13.57 -5.19
N HIS A 243 10.88 14.54 -4.73
CA HIS A 243 11.10 15.28 -3.49
C HIS A 243 11.24 14.33 -2.29
N TYR A 244 10.25 13.45 -2.09
CA TYR A 244 10.27 12.51 -0.98
C TYR A 244 11.32 11.40 -1.14
N THR A 245 11.62 10.94 -2.35
CA THR A 245 12.72 9.97 -2.54
C THR A 245 14.07 10.59 -2.24
N ARG A 246 14.30 11.86 -2.58
CA ARG A 246 15.52 12.58 -2.19
C ARG A 246 15.67 12.66 -0.67
N TYR A 247 14.59 13.00 0.04
CA TYR A 247 14.56 13.02 1.50
C TYR A 247 14.83 11.63 2.09
N PHE A 248 14.11 10.61 1.62
CA PHE A 248 14.25 9.21 2.01
C PHE A 248 15.67 8.67 1.80
N PHE A 249 16.27 8.92 0.64
CA PHE A 249 17.65 8.53 0.37
C PHE A 249 18.65 9.32 1.24
N GLY A 250 18.35 10.57 1.58
CA GLY A 250 19.13 11.35 2.53
C GLY A 250 19.20 10.71 3.91
N LYS A 251 18.07 10.12 4.37
CA LYS A 251 17.98 9.46 5.69
C LYS A 251 18.67 8.10 5.71
N TYR A 252 18.51 7.28 4.66
CA TYR A 252 18.73 5.84 4.77
C TYR A 252 19.74 5.23 3.81
N TYR A 253 20.03 5.90 2.66
CA TYR A 253 20.69 5.24 1.54
C TYR A 253 22.02 4.57 1.89
N GLU A 254 22.86 5.19 2.66
CA GLU A 254 24.19 4.65 3.00
C GLU A 254 24.09 3.35 3.82
N ARG A 255 23.24 3.36 4.87
CA ARG A 255 22.99 2.17 5.70
C ARG A 255 22.28 1.06 4.90
N TYR A 256 21.31 1.44 4.08
CA TYR A 256 20.60 0.56 3.17
C TYR A 256 21.53 -0.09 2.15
N ALA A 257 22.35 0.69 1.45
CA ALA A 257 23.31 0.19 0.47
C ALA A 257 24.33 -0.75 1.11
N LYS A 258 24.87 -0.40 2.29
CA LYS A 258 25.78 -1.25 3.07
C LYS A 258 25.14 -2.60 3.39
N ARG A 259 23.88 -2.62 3.89
CA ARG A 259 23.19 -3.86 4.25
C ARG A 259 22.91 -4.77 3.04
N LEU A 260 22.67 -4.21 1.88
CA LEU A 260 22.45 -4.96 0.62
C LEU A 260 23.72 -5.23 -0.19
N GLY A 261 24.89 -4.72 0.22
CA GLY A 261 26.12 -4.83 -0.56
C GLY A 261 26.11 -4.03 -1.87
N LEU A 262 25.32 -2.94 -1.95
CA LEU A 262 25.28 -2.09 -3.13
C LEU A 262 26.51 -1.17 -3.17
N ARG A 263 27.16 -1.11 -4.33
CA ARG A 263 28.33 -0.22 -4.55
C ARG A 263 27.97 1.12 -5.17
N SER A 264 26.71 1.32 -5.56
CA SER A 264 26.25 2.56 -6.20
C SER A 264 26.19 3.72 -5.19
N PRO A 265 26.66 4.91 -5.55
CA PRO A 265 26.52 6.08 -4.70
C PRO A 265 25.07 6.59 -4.70
N ARG A 266 24.68 7.29 -3.63
CA ARG A 266 23.33 7.83 -3.44
C ARG A 266 22.83 8.69 -4.61
N TRP A 267 23.69 9.53 -5.18
CA TRP A 267 23.30 10.40 -6.30
C TRP A 267 22.90 9.59 -7.53
N LEU A 268 23.60 8.49 -7.84
CA LEU A 268 23.26 7.62 -8.97
C LEU A 268 21.89 6.94 -8.77
N ALA A 269 21.61 6.48 -7.56
CA ALA A 269 20.31 5.90 -7.22
C ALA A 269 19.17 6.95 -7.36
N LEU A 270 19.41 8.20 -6.96
CA LEU A 270 18.44 9.28 -7.10
C LEU A 270 18.21 9.64 -8.59
N VAL A 271 19.25 9.69 -9.39
CA VAL A 271 19.13 9.90 -10.85
C VAL A 271 18.34 8.77 -11.49
N ALA A 272 18.71 7.51 -11.20
CA ALA A 272 18.00 6.33 -11.71
C ALA A 272 16.53 6.33 -11.30
N PHE A 273 16.23 6.68 -10.04
CA PHE A 273 14.84 6.82 -9.59
C PHE A 273 14.11 7.95 -10.33
N SER A 274 14.75 9.09 -10.54
CA SER A 274 14.14 10.23 -11.23
C SER A 274 13.78 9.90 -12.68
N ILE A 275 14.67 9.21 -13.41
CA ILE A 275 14.39 8.69 -14.76
C ILE A 275 13.21 7.70 -14.73
N PHE A 276 13.22 6.77 -13.78
CA PHE A 276 12.12 5.82 -13.60
C PHE A 276 10.79 6.53 -13.29
N ALA A 277 10.79 7.56 -12.43
CA ALA A 277 9.60 8.33 -12.08
C ALA A 277 9.05 9.10 -13.30
N VAL A 278 9.91 9.74 -14.09
CA VAL A 278 9.52 10.38 -15.36
C VAL A 278 8.88 9.37 -16.30
N TYR A 279 9.55 8.24 -16.54
CA TYR A 279 8.97 7.17 -17.38
C TYR A 279 7.59 6.72 -16.86
N ARG A 280 7.44 6.44 -15.58
CA ARG A 280 6.21 5.96 -14.96
C ARG A 280 5.06 6.96 -15.06
N GLU A 281 5.33 8.24 -14.79
CA GLU A 281 4.28 9.26 -14.66
C GLU A 281 3.92 9.94 -15.99
N THR A 282 4.81 9.93 -16.98
CA THR A 282 4.61 10.65 -18.24
C THR A 282 4.64 9.74 -19.47
N LEU A 283 5.73 8.99 -19.70
CA LEU A 283 5.91 8.22 -20.92
C LEU A 283 5.02 6.99 -21.00
N ARG A 284 4.95 6.20 -19.93
CA ARG A 284 4.16 4.96 -19.90
C ARG A 284 2.66 5.19 -20.15
N PRO A 285 1.97 6.16 -19.54
CA PRO A 285 0.56 6.46 -19.85
C PRO A 285 0.36 6.90 -21.30
N SER A 286 1.27 7.73 -21.85
CA SER A 286 1.21 8.21 -23.23
C SER A 286 1.39 7.07 -24.22
N LEU A 287 2.36 6.18 -24.01
CA LEU A 287 2.58 4.99 -24.84
C LEU A 287 1.38 4.04 -24.79
N HIS A 288 0.80 3.84 -23.61
CA HIS A 288 -0.41 3.03 -23.47
C HIS A 288 -1.61 3.62 -24.23
N ALA A 289 -1.82 4.93 -24.13
CA ALA A 289 -2.88 5.63 -24.88
C ALA A 289 -2.71 5.48 -26.39
N ILE A 290 -1.49 5.63 -26.91
CA ILE A 290 -1.15 5.44 -28.32
C ILE A 290 -1.42 4.00 -28.74
N ALA A 291 -0.97 3.02 -27.94
CA ALA A 291 -1.21 1.60 -28.25
C ALA A 291 -2.71 1.26 -28.31
N MET A 292 -3.50 1.75 -27.36
CA MET A 292 -4.95 1.56 -27.35
C MET A 292 -5.63 2.23 -28.54
N TRP A 293 -5.19 3.42 -28.94
CA TRP A 293 -5.70 4.11 -30.11
C TRP A 293 -5.40 3.35 -31.41
N VAL A 294 -4.20 2.79 -31.57
CA VAL A 294 -3.82 1.95 -32.73
C VAL A 294 -4.69 0.69 -32.79
N VAL A 295 -4.91 0.03 -31.63
CA VAL A 295 -5.76 -1.19 -31.57
C VAL A 295 -7.23 -0.84 -31.93
N ALA A 296 -7.77 0.27 -31.41
CA ALA A 296 -9.12 0.71 -31.72
C ALA A 296 -9.28 1.01 -33.21
N ARG A 297 -8.32 1.70 -33.83
CA ARG A 297 -8.33 1.96 -35.29
C ARG A 297 -8.30 0.67 -36.12
N ARG A 298 -7.47 -0.30 -35.74
CA ARG A 298 -7.41 -1.60 -36.44
C ARG A 298 -8.73 -2.35 -36.38
N ARG A 299 -9.42 -2.34 -35.21
CA ARG A 299 -10.75 -2.95 -35.09
C ARG A 299 -11.83 -2.26 -35.97
N ALA A 300 -11.87 -0.94 -35.96
CA ALA A 300 -12.79 -0.19 -36.80
C ALA A 300 -12.54 -0.45 -38.32
N SER A 301 -11.27 -0.61 -38.73
CA SER A 301 -10.94 -0.93 -40.12
C SER A 301 -11.34 -2.36 -40.53
N THR A 302 -11.27 -3.33 -39.59
CA THR A 302 -11.72 -4.73 -39.85
C THR A 302 -13.25 -4.84 -39.87
N GLU A 303 -13.99 -4.07 -39.07
CA GLU A 303 -15.43 -4.04 -39.10
C GLU A 303 -15.97 -3.39 -40.38
N HIS A 304 -15.32 -2.37 -40.95
CA HIS A 304 -15.66 -1.79 -42.25
C HIS A 304 -15.44 -2.74 -43.42
N LEU A 305 -14.39 -3.58 -43.37
CA LEU A 305 -14.05 -4.58 -44.38
C LEU A 305 -14.97 -5.84 -44.35
N SER A 306 -15.64 -6.09 -43.23
CA SER A 306 -16.58 -7.19 -43.08
C SER A 306 -18.06 -6.80 -43.37
N ALA A 307 -18.32 -5.50 -43.58
CA ALA A 307 -19.64 -4.95 -43.87
C ALA A 307 -19.83 -4.57 -45.37
N THR A 308 -18.78 -4.75 -46.17
CA THR A 308 -18.77 -4.69 -47.63
C THR A 308 -18.64 -6.09 -48.23
#